data_e7f3c105d56d39db1030ef9800db10c9
#
_entry.id   e7f3c105d56d39db1030ef9800db10c9
#
_cell.length_a   1.000
_cell.length_b   1.000
_cell.length_c   1.000
_cell.angle_alpha   90.00
_cell.angle_beta   90.00
_cell.angle_gamma   90.00
#
_symmetry.space_group_name_H-M   'P 1'
#
loop_
_entity.id
_entity.type
_entity.pdbx_description
1 polymer ?
#
loop_
_entity_poly.entity_id
_entity_poly.type
_entity_poly.pdbx_seq_one_letter_code
_entity_poly.pdbx_strand_id
1 'polypeptide(L)'
;NELVGTQCYAGVPFVAQHGMQVMKPILDSFQYSALIRIRAICNWKTGTMSQRDWHVDVPFDCTTAIYYLHDSDGCTLFQDGNNEPFEVETKANSLVEFPSQYMHSTTPFTTPERRVLINFNFIRALKQEVNSTFVAHGLSGQHPMS
;
A
#
# COMPACT_ATOMS: atom_id res chain seq x y z
N ASN A 1 -14.22 13.32 -19.74
CA ASN A 1 -12.92 12.62 -19.79
C ASN A 1 -12.45 12.43 -18.35
N GLU A 2 -12.82 11.30 -17.78
CA GLU A 2 -12.32 10.88 -16.47
C GLU A 2 -10.85 10.50 -16.63
N LEU A 3 -9.96 11.25 -15.98
CA LEU A 3 -8.58 10.83 -15.78
C LEU A 3 -8.59 9.70 -14.76
N VAL A 4 -8.69 8.47 -15.22
CA VAL A 4 -8.41 7.27 -14.44
C VAL A 4 -6.98 7.38 -13.95
N GLY A 5 -6.76 7.22 -12.64
CA GLY A 5 -5.47 7.41 -11.99
C GLY A 5 -4.31 6.78 -12.76
N THR A 6 -3.30 7.57 -13.06
CA THR A 6 -2.13 7.15 -13.83
C THR A 6 -1.34 6.14 -13.01
N GLN A 7 -1.34 4.88 -13.45
CA GLN A 7 -0.46 3.85 -12.90
C GLN A 7 0.89 3.97 -13.60
N CYS A 8 1.93 4.34 -12.87
CA CYS A 8 3.28 4.36 -13.40
C CYS A 8 3.92 2.98 -13.24
N TYR A 9 4.19 2.30 -14.34
CA TYR A 9 4.97 1.07 -14.35
C TYR A 9 6.45 1.41 -14.59
N ALA A 10 7.32 1.07 -13.65
CA ALA A 10 8.76 1.15 -13.85
C ALA A 10 9.21 -0.07 -14.68
N GLY A 11 9.06 0.02 -16.00
CA GLY A 11 9.40 -1.06 -16.94
C GLY A 11 10.81 -0.99 -17.53
N VAL A 12 11.63 0.00 -17.12
CA VAL A 12 12.99 0.17 -17.63
C VAL A 12 13.97 -0.35 -16.57
N PRO A 13 14.92 -1.25 -16.92
CA PRO A 13 15.84 -1.87 -15.95
C PRO A 13 16.59 -0.87 -15.06
N PHE A 14 17.01 0.25 -15.59
CA PHE A 14 17.68 1.30 -14.82
C PHE A 14 16.77 1.96 -13.78
N VAL A 15 15.54 2.27 -14.15
CA VAL A 15 14.54 2.84 -13.24
C VAL A 15 14.15 1.83 -12.16
N ALA A 16 14.04 0.55 -12.53
CA ALA A 16 13.76 -0.52 -11.59
C ALA A 16 14.88 -0.66 -10.55
N GLN A 17 16.14 -0.64 -10.96
CA GLN A 17 17.29 -0.74 -10.05
C GLN A 17 17.34 0.45 -9.08
N HIS A 18 17.18 1.67 -9.56
CA HIS A 18 17.15 2.87 -8.72
C HIS A 18 15.93 2.86 -7.77
N GLY A 19 14.76 2.49 -8.30
CA GLY A 19 13.55 2.33 -7.50
C GLY A 19 13.73 1.32 -6.36
N MET A 20 14.39 0.18 -6.62
CA MET A 20 14.70 -0.82 -5.59
C MET A 20 15.61 -0.27 -4.49
N GLN A 21 16.61 0.54 -4.86
CA GLN A 21 17.49 1.18 -3.88
C GLN A 21 16.72 2.15 -2.97
N VAL A 22 15.84 2.96 -3.55
CA VAL A 22 14.99 3.90 -2.80
C VAL A 22 14.01 3.16 -1.88
N MET A 23 13.49 2.01 -2.33
CA MET A 23 12.54 1.21 -1.54
C MET A 23 13.22 0.30 -0.50
N LYS A 24 14.55 0.17 -0.56
CA LYS A 24 15.29 -0.76 0.32
C LYS A 24 14.98 -0.59 1.80
N PRO A 25 14.91 0.61 2.41
CA PRO A 25 14.57 0.75 3.82
C PRO A 25 13.21 0.16 4.20
N ILE A 26 12.23 0.25 3.30
CA ILE A 26 10.91 -0.33 3.51
C ILE A 26 10.97 -1.84 3.31
N LEU A 27 11.64 -2.30 2.25
CA LEU A 27 11.78 -3.72 1.95
C LEU A 27 12.53 -4.48 3.05
N ASP A 28 13.54 -3.87 3.66
CA ASP A 28 14.29 -4.46 4.77
C ASP A 28 13.42 -4.67 6.03
N SER A 29 12.29 -3.96 6.15
CA SER A 29 11.33 -4.18 7.24
C SER A 29 10.44 -5.40 7.00
N PHE A 30 10.36 -5.91 5.77
CA PHE A 30 9.60 -7.09 5.44
C PHE A 30 10.43 -8.36 5.61
N GLN A 31 9.83 -9.38 6.19
CA GLN A 31 10.39 -10.73 6.20
C GLN A 31 9.82 -11.51 5.01
N TYR A 32 10.36 -11.31 3.83
CA TYR A 32 9.88 -11.95 2.61
C TYR A 32 10.88 -12.95 2.03
N SER A 33 10.38 -14.00 1.39
CA SER A 33 11.15 -14.96 0.61
C SER A 33 11.16 -14.63 -0.88
N ALA A 34 10.12 -13.99 -1.36
CA ALA A 34 10.00 -13.54 -2.76
C ALA A 34 9.20 -12.25 -2.86
N LEU A 35 9.73 -11.29 -3.58
CA LEU A 35 9.03 -10.07 -3.96
C LEU A 35 8.33 -10.31 -5.30
N ILE A 36 7.02 -10.07 -5.34
CA ILE A 36 6.18 -10.28 -6.53
C ILE A 36 6.07 -8.98 -7.31
N ARG A 37 5.71 -7.89 -6.62
CA ARG A 37 5.42 -6.61 -7.28
C ARG A 37 5.65 -5.44 -6.33
N ILE A 38 6.16 -4.33 -6.89
CA ILE A 38 6.11 -3.00 -6.29
C ILE A 38 5.40 -2.08 -7.26
N ARG A 39 4.44 -1.31 -6.78
CA ARG A 39 3.69 -0.36 -7.60
C ARG A 39 3.52 0.97 -6.86
N ALA A 40 4.06 2.05 -7.41
CA ALA A 40 3.74 3.40 -6.98
C ALA A 40 2.41 3.83 -7.60
N ILE A 41 1.52 4.35 -6.80
CA ILE A 41 0.18 4.78 -7.18
C ILE A 41 0.05 6.25 -6.82
N CYS A 42 -0.33 7.07 -7.80
CA CYS A 42 -0.63 8.48 -7.61
C CYS A 42 -2.11 8.70 -7.98
N ASN A 43 -2.91 9.03 -6.99
CA ASN A 43 -4.31 9.40 -7.17
C ASN A 43 -4.44 10.91 -7.08
N TRP A 44 -5.06 11.51 -8.07
CA TRP A 44 -5.41 12.92 -8.05
C TRP A 44 -6.75 13.13 -7.34
N LYS A 45 -6.88 14.23 -6.66
CA LYS A 45 -8.16 14.71 -6.15
C LYS A 45 -9.12 14.90 -7.32
N THR A 46 -10.30 14.31 -7.22
CA THR A 46 -11.36 14.45 -8.21
C THR A 46 -12.49 15.30 -7.67
N GLY A 47 -13.10 16.13 -8.52
CA GLY A 47 -14.24 16.96 -8.14
C GLY A 47 -15.52 16.17 -7.81
N THR A 48 -15.58 14.91 -8.26
CA THR A 48 -16.66 13.96 -7.97
C THR A 48 -16.17 12.96 -6.91
N MET A 49 -16.79 13.00 -5.75
CA MET A 49 -16.46 12.18 -4.60
C MET A 49 -17.15 10.82 -4.71
N SER A 50 -16.55 9.86 -5.40
CA SER A 50 -17.01 8.48 -5.38
C SER A 50 -15.96 7.55 -4.78
N GLN A 51 -16.40 6.64 -3.94
CA GLN A 51 -15.57 5.51 -3.49
C GLN A 51 -15.16 4.69 -4.72
N ARG A 52 -13.92 4.20 -4.73
CA ARG A 52 -13.45 3.29 -5.77
C ARG A 52 -14.08 1.91 -5.60
N ASP A 53 -14.08 1.14 -6.70
CA ASP A 53 -14.57 -0.23 -6.66
C ASP A 53 -13.76 -1.11 -5.71
N TRP A 54 -14.43 -2.02 -5.05
CA TRP A 54 -13.81 -3.06 -4.25
C TRP A 54 -13.02 -4.02 -5.13
N HIS A 55 -11.80 -4.33 -4.76
CA HIS A 55 -10.93 -5.23 -5.52
C HIS A 55 -9.91 -5.94 -4.62
N VAL A 56 -9.30 -6.97 -5.18
CA VAL A 56 -8.08 -7.60 -4.67
C VAL A 56 -6.93 -7.25 -5.62
N ASP A 57 -5.72 -7.13 -5.09
CA ASP A 57 -4.55 -6.75 -5.90
C ASP A 57 -4.02 -7.86 -6.79
N VAL A 58 -4.04 -9.07 -6.29
CA VAL A 58 -3.57 -10.28 -6.98
C VAL A 58 -4.49 -11.45 -6.66
N PRO A 59 -4.72 -12.39 -7.60
CA PRO A 59 -5.70 -13.47 -7.45
C PRO A 59 -5.14 -14.72 -6.76
N PHE A 60 -4.06 -14.62 -6.01
CA PHE A 60 -3.41 -15.73 -5.31
C PHE A 60 -2.91 -15.31 -3.94
N ASP A 61 -2.65 -16.29 -3.07
CA ASP A 61 -2.21 -16.06 -1.69
C ASP A 61 -0.82 -15.46 -1.63
N CYS A 62 -0.76 -14.25 -1.10
CA CYS A 62 0.47 -13.55 -0.75
C CYS A 62 0.15 -12.47 0.30
N THR A 63 1.16 -11.72 0.72
CA THR A 63 0.97 -10.53 1.54
C THR A 63 0.95 -9.30 0.65
N THR A 64 -0.02 -8.44 0.88
CA THR A 64 -0.05 -7.08 0.36
C THR A 64 0.35 -6.12 1.46
N ALA A 65 1.18 -5.12 1.13
CA ALA A 65 1.47 -4.01 2.01
C ALA A 65 1.28 -2.69 1.28
N ILE A 66 0.68 -1.72 1.94
CA ILE A 66 0.51 -0.36 1.43
C ILE A 66 1.29 0.59 2.32
N TYR A 67 2.26 1.29 1.73
CA TYR A 67 3.01 2.35 2.39
C TYR A 67 2.49 3.71 1.97
N TYR A 68 2.15 4.53 2.95
CA TYR A 68 1.62 5.89 2.74
C TYR A 68 2.74 6.92 2.86
N LEU A 69 2.97 7.70 1.80
CA LEU A 69 4.05 8.68 1.77
C LEU A 69 3.72 9.97 2.53
N HIS A 70 2.44 10.30 2.64
CA HIS A 70 1.99 11.52 3.29
C HIS A 70 0.57 11.36 3.84
N ASP A 71 0.16 12.29 4.70
CA ASP A 71 -1.19 12.33 5.25
C ASP A 71 -2.23 12.59 4.15
N SER A 72 -3.42 12.04 4.35
CA SER A 72 -4.60 12.34 3.55
C SER A 72 -5.85 12.18 4.41
N ASP A 73 -6.86 12.96 4.11
CA ASP A 73 -8.20 12.82 4.71
C ASP A 73 -9.01 11.65 4.12
N GLY A 74 -8.51 11.00 3.06
CA GLY A 74 -9.06 9.76 2.55
C GLY A 74 -8.45 8.54 3.22
N CYS A 75 -9.25 7.48 3.35
CA CYS A 75 -8.89 6.21 4.01
C CYS A 75 -8.76 5.07 3.00
N THR A 76 -8.12 3.99 3.43
CA THR A 76 -8.24 2.69 2.76
C THR A 76 -9.28 1.86 3.51
N LEU A 77 -10.26 1.37 2.78
CA LEU A 77 -11.33 0.51 3.29
C LEU A 77 -10.97 -0.95 3.07
N PHE A 78 -11.27 -1.79 4.04
CA PHE A 78 -11.08 -3.23 3.98
C PHE A 78 -12.38 -3.95 4.31
N GLN A 79 -12.59 -5.09 3.65
CA GLN A 79 -13.71 -5.98 3.94
C GLN A 79 -13.17 -7.40 4.12
N ASP A 80 -13.38 -7.96 5.30
CA ASP A 80 -13.02 -9.33 5.66
C ASP A 80 -14.26 -10.21 5.61
N GLY A 81 -14.48 -10.86 4.47
CA GLY A 81 -15.60 -11.78 4.29
C GLY A 81 -16.96 -11.11 4.54
N ASN A 82 -17.67 -11.61 5.57
CA ASN A 82 -19.02 -11.11 5.94
C ASN A 82 -18.98 -10.02 7.02
N ASN A 83 -17.80 -9.55 7.41
CA ASN A 83 -17.68 -8.50 8.43
C ASN A 83 -18.00 -7.13 7.86
N GLU A 84 -18.44 -6.22 8.74
CA GLU A 84 -18.59 -4.81 8.37
C GLU A 84 -17.26 -4.25 7.89
N PRO A 85 -17.28 -3.42 6.86
CA PRO A 85 -16.07 -2.77 6.39
C PRO A 85 -15.41 -1.94 7.49
N PHE A 86 -14.10 -1.98 7.58
CA PHE A 86 -13.32 -1.14 8.47
C PHE A 86 -12.32 -0.29 7.66
N GLU A 87 -11.93 0.82 8.23
CA GLU A 87 -11.05 1.78 7.56
C GLU A 87 -9.72 1.94 8.26
N VAL A 88 -8.70 2.22 7.45
CA VAL A 88 -7.35 2.56 7.89
C VAL A 88 -7.03 3.95 7.37
N GLU A 89 -6.72 4.85 8.31
CA GLU A 89 -6.32 6.22 8.00
C GLU A 89 -5.04 6.27 7.15
N THR A 90 -4.99 7.22 6.24
CA THR A 90 -3.78 7.51 5.46
C THR A 90 -2.87 8.44 6.26
N LYS A 91 -1.87 7.89 6.91
CA LYS A 91 -0.87 8.64 7.68
C LYS A 91 0.51 8.56 7.03
N ALA A 92 1.22 9.68 6.97
CA ALA A 92 2.59 9.73 6.47
C ALA A 92 3.48 8.73 7.20
N ASN A 93 4.37 8.09 6.46
CA ASN A 93 5.34 7.12 6.99
C ASN A 93 4.69 5.97 7.77
N SER A 94 3.51 5.52 7.34
CA SER A 94 2.85 4.36 7.90
C SER A 94 2.69 3.26 6.86
N LEU A 95 2.60 2.03 7.34
CA LEU A 95 2.48 0.82 6.56
C LEU A 95 1.31 -0.01 7.07
N VAL A 96 0.49 -0.50 6.18
CA VAL A 96 -0.53 -1.51 6.48
C VAL A 96 -0.24 -2.77 5.70
N GLU A 97 -0.26 -3.93 6.38
CA GLU A 97 -0.08 -5.24 5.78
C GLU A 97 -1.34 -6.09 5.95
N PHE A 98 -1.70 -6.84 4.91
CA PHE A 98 -2.89 -7.68 4.92
C PHE A 98 -2.76 -8.84 3.92
N PRO A 99 -3.54 -9.92 4.08
CA PRO A 99 -3.63 -10.97 3.07
C PRO A 99 -4.15 -10.41 1.74
N SER A 100 -3.50 -10.77 0.63
CA SER A 100 -3.86 -10.25 -0.70
C SER A 100 -5.30 -10.51 -1.13
N GLN A 101 -5.95 -11.50 -0.51
CA GLN A 101 -7.34 -11.87 -0.77
C GLN A 101 -8.37 -10.95 -0.09
N TYR A 102 -7.92 -10.03 0.77
CA TYR A 102 -8.84 -9.07 1.37
C TYR A 102 -9.30 -8.06 0.33
N MET A 103 -10.61 -7.98 0.17
CA MET A 103 -11.25 -6.93 -0.61
C MET A 103 -10.94 -5.59 0.01
N HIS A 104 -10.44 -4.67 -0.78
CA HIS A 104 -10.16 -3.32 -0.33
C HIS A 104 -10.56 -2.29 -1.37
N SER A 105 -10.73 -1.07 -0.89
CA SER A 105 -11.12 0.08 -1.68
C SER A 105 -10.50 1.34 -1.09
N THR A 106 -10.73 2.49 -1.69
CA THR A 106 -10.27 3.76 -1.15
C THR A 106 -11.41 4.77 -1.15
N THR A 107 -11.50 5.55 -0.07
CA THR A 107 -12.42 6.67 -0.02
C THR A 107 -11.93 7.82 -0.89
N PRO A 108 -12.83 8.70 -1.32
CA PRO A 108 -12.47 10.01 -1.83
C PRO A 108 -11.63 10.78 -0.81
N PHE A 109 -10.90 11.78 -1.29
CA PHE A 109 -10.12 12.67 -0.44
C PHE A 109 -10.17 14.10 -0.98
N THR A 110 -10.06 15.07 -0.09
CA THR A 110 -10.05 16.48 -0.43
C THR A 110 -8.67 17.10 -0.24
N THR A 111 -7.86 16.51 0.61
CA THR A 111 -6.51 16.93 0.94
C THR A 111 -5.59 15.70 1.01
N PRO A 112 -4.43 15.73 0.38
CA PRO A 112 -3.84 16.79 -0.47
C PRO A 112 -4.37 16.76 -1.92
N GLU A 113 -3.81 17.57 -2.79
CA GLU A 113 -4.18 17.59 -4.22
C GLU A 113 -3.96 16.24 -4.91
N ARG A 114 -2.99 15.47 -4.45
CA ARG A 114 -2.69 14.11 -4.90
C ARG A 114 -2.32 13.22 -3.73
N ARG A 115 -2.78 11.97 -3.74
CA ARG A 115 -2.42 10.93 -2.78
C ARG A 115 -1.48 9.93 -3.44
N VAL A 116 -0.27 9.82 -2.89
CA VAL A 116 0.77 8.89 -3.37
C VAL A 116 0.97 7.79 -2.34
N LEU A 117 0.94 6.57 -2.78
CA LEU A 117 1.20 5.39 -1.96
C LEU A 117 2.01 4.36 -2.75
N ILE A 118 2.64 3.43 -2.05
CA ILE A 118 3.39 2.33 -2.66
C ILE A 118 2.78 1.02 -2.19
N ASN A 119 2.41 0.21 -3.16
CA ASN A 119 1.83 -1.10 -2.93
C ASN A 119 2.89 -2.18 -3.21
N PHE A 120 3.05 -3.08 -2.25
CA PHE A 120 3.96 -4.23 -2.32
C PHE A 120 3.15 -5.51 -2.27
N ASN A 121 3.51 -6.49 -3.11
CA ASN A 121 3.00 -7.85 -3.00
C ASN A 121 4.20 -8.80 -2.87
N PHE A 122 4.19 -9.65 -1.86
CA PHE A 122 5.31 -10.55 -1.56
C PHE A 122 4.89 -11.83 -0.86
N ILE A 123 5.71 -12.86 -0.96
CA ILE A 123 5.58 -14.10 -0.20
C ILE A 123 6.40 -13.96 1.08
N ARG A 124 5.81 -14.19 2.24
CA ARG A 124 6.52 -14.18 3.51
C ARG A 124 7.50 -15.36 3.60
N ALA A 125 8.61 -15.12 4.31
CA ALA A 125 9.53 -16.21 4.65
C ALA A 125 8.88 -17.15 5.68
N LEU A 126 9.07 -18.44 5.50
CA LEU A 126 8.39 -19.53 6.23
C LEU A 126 8.69 -19.63 7.74
N LYS A 127 9.28 -18.64 8.39
CA LYS A 127 9.72 -18.71 9.81
C LYS A 127 8.88 -17.94 10.81
N GLN A 128 7.65 -17.54 10.48
CA GLN A 128 6.72 -17.11 11.52
C GLN A 128 5.35 -17.73 11.25
N GLU A 129 4.84 -18.49 12.23
CA GLU A 129 3.42 -18.78 12.32
C GLU A 129 2.69 -17.44 12.35
N VAL A 130 2.14 -17.04 11.20
CA VAL A 130 1.34 -15.84 11.11
C VAL A 130 -0.05 -16.18 11.59
N ASN A 131 -0.34 -15.85 12.81
CA ASN A 131 -1.73 -15.51 13.13
C ASN A 131 -2.15 -14.46 12.12
N SER A 132 -3.22 -14.71 11.40
CA SER A 132 -3.81 -13.84 10.37
C SER A 132 -4.32 -12.54 10.98
N THR A 133 -3.41 -11.74 11.52
CA THR A 133 -3.73 -10.51 12.21
C THR A 133 -3.30 -9.34 11.33
N PHE A 134 -4.24 -8.47 11.12
CA PHE A 134 -4.00 -7.18 10.49
C PHE A 134 -3.04 -6.37 11.36
N VAL A 135 -1.91 -5.96 10.81
CA VAL A 135 -0.90 -5.21 11.55
C VAL A 135 -0.63 -3.89 10.85
N ALA A 136 -0.90 -2.79 11.55
CA ALA A 136 -0.51 -1.46 11.15
C ALA A 136 0.74 -1.03 11.94
N HIS A 137 1.81 -0.71 11.24
CA HIS A 137 3.04 -0.23 11.84
C HIS A 137 3.29 1.23 11.49
N GLY A 138 3.52 2.07 12.50
CA GLY A 138 4.12 3.37 12.32
C GLY A 138 5.65 3.21 12.26
N LEU A 139 6.27 3.66 11.18
CA LEU A 139 7.72 3.69 11.07
C LEU A 139 8.24 4.95 11.78
N SER A 140 8.53 4.84 13.07
CA SER A 140 9.20 5.92 13.81
C SER A 140 10.66 5.97 13.37
N GLY A 141 11.01 6.97 12.56
CA GLY A 141 12.41 7.24 12.21
C GLY A 141 13.19 7.67 13.44
N GLN A 142 14.01 6.79 13.99
CA GLN A 142 15.10 7.22 14.86
C GLN A 142 16.24 7.70 13.96
N HIS A 143 16.40 9.00 13.84
CA HIS A 143 17.65 9.58 13.37
C HIS A 143 18.70 9.42 14.50
N PRO A 144 19.84 8.78 14.25
CA PRO A 144 20.97 8.90 15.17
C PRO A 144 21.52 10.32 15.02
N MET A 145 21.36 11.13 16.06
CA MET A 145 22.14 12.34 16.23
C MET A 145 23.54 11.94 16.68
N SER A 146 24.48 12.14 15.81
CA SER A 146 25.91 12.22 16.15
C SER A 146 26.34 13.65 16.24
#